data_3a41e48f007f31ec47eed56bd0b407b2
#
_entry.id   3a41e48f007f31ec47eed56bd0b407b2
#
_cell.length_a   1.000
_cell.length_b   1.000
_cell.length_c   1.000
_cell.angle_alpha   90.00
_cell.angle_beta   90.00
_cell.angle_gamma   90.00
#
_symmetry.space_group_name_H-M   'P 1'
#
loop_
_entity.id
_entity.type
_entity.pdbx_description
1 polymer ?
#
loop_
_entity_poly.entity_id
_entity_poly.type
_entity_poly.pdbx_seq_one_letter_code
_entity_poly.pdbx_strand_id
1 'polypeptide(L)'
;PTLIAASPTPTASPTPLPGAVNLSQPEYEKQGPNNCGPATLSMYLSYYDWGKNQLTTGAALKPNAKDVNVMPYELADFVNEQTDKRALWRYGGDLHTIKALVNAGFPVMIEKGFEPYSLRSDGWMGHYNLVVGYDDEIEYFTAHDSYLMSYAPWGGQIPQELWDTFI
;
A
#
# COMPACT_ATOMS: atom_id res chain seq x y z
N PRO A 1 -24.35 47.91 -20.84
CA PRO A 1 -23.26 47.00 -21.13
C PRO A 1 -23.70 45.59 -20.74
N THR A 2 -23.88 44.74 -21.76
CA THR A 2 -24.28 43.34 -21.58
C THR A 2 -23.02 42.55 -21.27
N LEU A 3 -22.93 41.97 -20.07
CA LEU A 3 -21.85 41.07 -19.72
C LEU A 3 -22.02 39.74 -20.49
N ILE A 4 -21.11 39.48 -21.41
CA ILE A 4 -21.03 38.18 -22.09
C ILE A 4 -20.41 37.19 -21.09
N ALA A 5 -21.21 36.23 -20.62
CA ALA A 5 -20.72 35.15 -19.79
C ALA A 5 -19.69 34.33 -20.56
N ALA A 6 -18.50 34.14 -20.02
CA ALA A 6 -17.50 33.29 -20.61
C ALA A 6 -18.03 31.83 -20.71
N SER A 7 -17.93 31.25 -21.88
CA SER A 7 -18.27 29.84 -22.08
C SER A 7 -17.34 28.95 -21.22
N PRO A 8 -17.86 27.93 -20.52
CA PRO A 8 -17.00 27.07 -19.76
C PRO A 8 -15.98 26.37 -20.69
N THR A 9 -14.71 26.46 -20.31
CA THR A 9 -13.64 25.72 -21.01
C THR A 9 -13.96 24.22 -20.87
N PRO A 10 -13.94 23.45 -21.97
CA PRO A 10 -14.19 22.01 -21.86
C PRO A 10 -13.14 21.38 -20.93
N THR A 11 -13.59 20.74 -19.88
CA THR A 11 -12.75 19.92 -19.01
C THR A 11 -12.26 18.75 -19.84
N ALA A 12 -10.94 18.58 -19.96
CA ALA A 12 -10.36 17.42 -20.65
C ALA A 12 -10.91 16.14 -20.03
N SER A 13 -11.39 15.21 -20.86
CA SER A 13 -11.79 13.88 -20.40
C SER A 13 -10.54 13.18 -19.82
N PRO A 14 -10.63 12.51 -18.65
CA PRO A 14 -9.48 11.81 -18.11
C PRO A 14 -8.98 10.76 -19.12
N THR A 15 -7.67 10.71 -19.34
CA THR A 15 -7.06 9.67 -20.16
C THR A 15 -7.31 8.33 -19.48
N PRO A 16 -7.78 7.30 -20.20
CA PRO A 16 -7.92 5.95 -19.62
C PRO A 16 -6.60 5.44 -19.07
N LEU A 17 -6.65 4.72 -17.95
CA LEU A 17 -5.48 4.05 -17.40
C LEU A 17 -5.02 2.94 -18.35
N PRO A 18 -3.70 2.65 -18.42
CA PRO A 18 -3.20 1.46 -19.13
C PRO A 18 -3.77 0.19 -18.52
N GLY A 19 -3.91 -0.89 -19.31
CA GLY A 19 -4.40 -2.18 -18.82
C GLY A 19 -3.43 -2.89 -17.87
N ALA A 20 -2.15 -2.52 -17.85
CA ALA A 20 -1.17 -3.07 -16.93
C ALA A 20 -0.08 -2.05 -16.59
N VAL A 21 0.39 -2.07 -15.35
CA VAL A 21 1.54 -1.29 -14.87
C VAL A 21 2.33 -2.16 -13.89
N ASN A 22 3.66 -2.07 -13.98
CA ASN A 22 4.55 -2.70 -13.00
C ASN A 22 5.68 -1.73 -12.68
N LEU A 23 5.74 -1.27 -11.45
CA LEU A 23 6.77 -0.36 -10.97
C LEU A 23 8.09 -1.11 -10.73
N SER A 24 9.19 -0.37 -10.63
CA SER A 24 10.45 -0.93 -10.15
C SER A 24 10.24 -1.57 -8.78
N GLN A 25 10.93 -2.69 -8.54
CA GLN A 25 10.72 -3.44 -7.30
C GLN A 25 11.46 -2.78 -6.13
N PRO A 26 10.77 -2.49 -5.01
CA PRO A 26 11.43 -2.13 -3.76
C PRO A 26 12.23 -3.32 -3.20
N GLU A 27 13.14 -3.06 -2.28
CA GLU A 27 13.85 -4.12 -1.58
C GLU A 27 12.88 -4.95 -0.74
N TYR A 28 12.82 -6.26 -1.01
CA TYR A 28 11.95 -7.15 -0.24
C TYR A 28 12.49 -7.41 1.15
N GLU A 29 11.64 -7.29 2.15
CA GLU A 29 11.97 -7.59 3.55
C GLU A 29 10.93 -8.51 4.20
N LYS A 30 11.41 -9.64 4.73
CA LYS A 30 10.56 -10.52 5.54
C LYS A 30 10.31 -9.91 6.91
N GLN A 31 9.05 -9.86 7.31
CA GLN A 31 8.72 -9.37 8.63
C GLN A 31 9.23 -10.26 9.78
N GLY A 32 9.61 -9.62 10.88
CA GLY A 32 9.71 -10.25 12.17
C GLY A 32 8.32 -10.51 12.79
N PRO A 33 8.24 -11.11 14.00
CA PRO A 33 6.98 -11.35 14.68
C PRO A 33 6.16 -10.06 14.85
N ASN A 34 4.89 -10.09 14.42
CA ASN A 34 3.94 -8.96 14.50
C ASN A 34 4.49 -7.65 13.87
N ASN A 35 5.31 -7.75 12.85
CA ASN A 35 6.02 -6.60 12.27
C ASN A 35 5.60 -6.28 10.83
N CYS A 36 4.38 -6.66 10.42
CA CYS A 36 3.92 -6.45 9.04
C CYS A 36 3.90 -4.98 8.64
N GLY A 37 3.37 -4.08 9.47
CA GLY A 37 3.37 -2.64 9.21
C GLY A 37 4.77 -2.07 9.04
N PRO A 38 5.66 -2.19 10.04
CA PRO A 38 7.04 -1.72 9.94
C PRO A 38 7.84 -2.30 8.76
N ALA A 39 7.71 -3.61 8.49
CA ALA A 39 8.39 -4.25 7.36
C ALA A 39 7.86 -3.76 6.01
N THR A 40 6.54 -3.64 5.86
CA THR A 40 5.95 -3.11 4.63
C THR A 40 6.31 -1.65 4.42
N LEU A 41 6.37 -0.85 5.50
CA LEU A 41 6.82 0.53 5.40
C LEU A 41 8.30 0.65 5.00
N SER A 42 9.18 -0.22 5.52
CA SER A 42 10.59 -0.21 5.13
C SER A 42 10.76 -0.58 3.64
N MET A 43 10.02 -1.59 3.15
CA MET A 43 9.96 -1.89 1.71
C MET A 43 9.46 -0.70 0.90
N TYR A 44 8.40 -0.02 1.35
CA TYR A 44 7.89 1.17 0.67
C TYR A 44 8.93 2.27 0.58
N LEU A 45 9.62 2.56 1.67
CA LEU A 45 10.64 3.59 1.73
C LEU A 45 11.90 3.23 0.91
N SER A 46 12.22 1.94 0.76
CA SER A 46 13.34 1.50 -0.08
C SER A 46 13.12 1.84 -1.56
N TYR A 47 11.86 1.91 -2.03
CA TYR A 47 11.51 2.41 -3.36
C TYR A 47 12.00 3.85 -3.60
N TYR A 48 12.20 4.60 -2.54
CA TYR A 48 12.71 5.98 -2.54
C TYR A 48 14.12 6.09 -1.95
N ASP A 49 14.92 5.04 -2.05
CA ASP A 49 16.33 4.99 -1.62
C ASP A 49 16.56 5.24 -0.12
N TRP A 50 15.62 4.85 0.74
CA TRP A 50 15.72 5.08 2.19
C TRP A 50 16.70 4.13 2.88
N GLY A 51 17.49 3.41 2.46
CA GLY A 51 18.63 2.64 2.98
C GLY A 51 18.58 2.11 4.43
N LYS A 52 17.38 1.99 5.05
CA LYS A 52 17.15 1.40 6.37
C LYS A 52 16.14 0.26 6.25
N ASN A 53 15.84 -0.43 7.36
CA ASN A 53 15.02 -1.63 7.38
C ASN A 53 13.96 -1.61 8.50
N GLN A 54 13.20 -2.71 8.64
CA GLN A 54 12.14 -2.86 9.64
C GLN A 54 12.63 -2.73 11.09
N LEU A 55 13.90 -2.88 11.37
CA LEU A 55 14.41 -2.65 12.74
C LEU A 55 14.29 -1.17 13.11
N THR A 56 14.54 -0.28 12.15
CA THR A 56 14.39 1.17 12.35
C THR A 56 12.92 1.57 12.47
N THR A 57 12.09 1.15 11.53
CA THR A 57 10.65 1.46 11.55
C THR A 57 9.96 0.81 12.75
N GLY A 58 10.32 -0.44 13.07
CA GLY A 58 9.77 -1.17 14.20
C GLY A 58 10.12 -0.55 15.55
N ALA A 59 11.36 -0.09 15.74
CA ALA A 59 11.78 0.57 16.98
C ALA A 59 11.02 1.89 17.23
N ALA A 60 10.70 2.61 16.17
CA ALA A 60 9.96 3.87 16.27
C ALA A 60 8.44 3.65 16.43
N LEU A 61 7.86 2.75 15.63
CA LEU A 61 6.42 2.53 15.57
C LEU A 61 5.89 1.62 16.71
N LYS A 62 6.75 0.79 17.30
CA LYS A 62 6.41 -0.17 18.34
C LYS A 62 7.37 -0.06 19.50
N PRO A 63 7.39 1.08 20.22
CA PRO A 63 8.33 1.32 21.31
C PRO A 63 8.10 0.39 22.52
N ASN A 64 6.93 -0.21 22.64
CA ASN A 64 6.62 -1.13 23.74
C ASN A 64 6.65 -2.57 23.27
N ALA A 65 7.24 -3.46 24.05
CA ALA A 65 7.36 -4.88 23.72
C ALA A 65 6.00 -5.61 23.55
N LYS A 66 4.90 -5.00 23.99
CA LYS A 66 3.54 -5.54 23.87
C LYS A 66 2.77 -4.98 22.66
N ASP A 67 3.34 -4.03 21.93
CA ASP A 67 2.70 -3.48 20.74
C ASP A 67 2.68 -4.53 19.63
N VAL A 68 1.49 -4.96 19.26
CA VAL A 68 1.28 -5.98 18.23
C VAL A 68 0.78 -5.39 16.92
N ASN A 69 0.21 -4.20 16.93
CA ASN A 69 -0.38 -3.52 15.80
C ASN A 69 0.22 -2.14 15.58
N VAL A 70 0.17 -1.68 14.34
CA VAL A 70 0.50 -0.31 13.95
C VAL A 70 -0.63 0.17 13.05
N MET A 71 -1.15 1.36 13.30
CA MET A 71 -2.26 1.92 12.53
C MET A 71 -1.77 2.69 11.31
N PRO A 72 -2.57 2.82 10.23
CA PRO A 72 -2.17 3.57 9.03
C PRO A 72 -1.72 5.00 9.29
N TYR A 73 -2.34 5.70 10.23
CA TYR A 73 -1.93 7.06 10.58
C TYR A 73 -0.55 7.11 11.25
N GLU A 74 -0.19 6.12 12.08
CA GLU A 74 1.13 6.04 12.71
C GLU A 74 2.24 5.83 11.67
N LEU A 75 1.96 5.01 10.63
CA LEU A 75 2.86 4.83 9.51
C LEU A 75 3.08 6.13 8.73
N ALA A 76 2.00 6.87 8.46
CA ALA A 76 2.07 8.16 7.77
C ALA A 76 2.80 9.21 8.61
N ASP A 77 2.54 9.28 9.92
CA ASP A 77 3.21 10.19 10.84
C ASP A 77 4.71 9.91 10.92
N PHE A 78 5.11 8.62 11.01
CA PHE A 78 6.52 8.23 10.93
C PHE A 78 7.21 8.79 9.68
N VAL A 79 6.58 8.62 8.49
CA VAL A 79 7.16 9.14 7.24
C VAL A 79 7.30 10.66 7.29
N ASN A 80 6.25 11.34 7.72
CA ASN A 80 6.18 12.80 7.74
C ASN A 80 7.15 13.45 8.75
N GLU A 81 7.45 12.74 9.84
CA GLU A 81 8.29 13.25 10.93
C GLU A 81 9.74 12.77 10.84
N GLN A 82 9.98 11.57 10.32
CA GLN A 82 11.29 10.90 10.41
C GLN A 82 12.01 10.79 9.05
N THR A 83 11.39 11.30 7.97
CA THR A 83 11.98 11.29 6.63
C THR A 83 11.78 12.63 5.91
N ASP A 84 12.41 12.78 4.75
CA ASP A 84 12.19 13.92 3.85
C ASP A 84 10.99 13.74 2.91
N LYS A 85 10.27 12.63 3.06
CA LYS A 85 9.10 12.28 2.25
C LYS A 85 7.79 12.73 2.91
N ARG A 86 6.70 12.65 2.14
CA ARG A 86 5.35 12.92 2.62
C ARG A 86 4.47 11.72 2.39
N ALA A 87 3.70 11.33 3.39
CA ALA A 87 2.73 10.27 3.33
C ALA A 87 1.33 10.78 3.70
N LEU A 88 0.34 10.18 3.08
CA LEU A 88 -1.07 10.38 3.39
C LEU A 88 -1.70 9.01 3.61
N TRP A 89 -2.67 8.95 4.50
CA TRP A 89 -3.48 7.75 4.69
C TRP A 89 -4.96 8.08 4.47
N ARG A 90 -5.74 7.09 4.07
CA ARG A 90 -7.19 7.21 3.82
C ARG A 90 -7.87 5.89 4.13
N TYR A 91 -9.12 5.97 4.57
CA TYR A 91 -10.05 4.85 4.58
C TYR A 91 -10.72 4.70 3.21
N GLY A 92 -11.16 3.47 2.89
CA GLY A 92 -12.00 3.21 1.75
C GLY A 92 -11.27 3.47 0.42
N GLY A 93 -10.13 2.81 0.22
CA GLY A 93 -9.49 2.76 -1.09
C GLY A 93 -10.32 1.93 -2.07
N ASP A 94 -10.36 2.33 -3.33
CA ASP A 94 -10.99 1.60 -4.43
C ASP A 94 -9.96 1.19 -5.49
N LEU A 95 -10.33 0.22 -6.34
CA LEU A 95 -9.43 -0.32 -7.38
C LEU A 95 -8.92 0.77 -8.32
N HIS A 96 -9.79 1.70 -8.72
CA HIS A 96 -9.42 2.77 -9.64
C HIS A 96 -8.38 3.71 -9.01
N THR A 97 -8.57 4.08 -7.75
CA THR A 97 -7.64 4.95 -7.02
C THR A 97 -6.27 4.29 -6.88
N ILE A 98 -6.21 2.99 -6.52
CA ILE A 98 -4.96 2.25 -6.41
C ILE A 98 -4.26 2.19 -7.76
N LYS A 99 -4.98 1.81 -8.83
CA LYS A 99 -4.42 1.78 -10.20
C LYS A 99 -3.93 3.14 -10.66
N ALA A 100 -4.67 4.22 -10.38
CA ALA A 100 -4.27 5.57 -10.76
C ALA A 100 -2.98 6.00 -10.05
N LEU A 101 -2.82 5.67 -8.76
CA LEU A 101 -1.60 5.96 -8.01
C LEU A 101 -0.41 5.14 -8.53
N VAL A 102 -0.60 3.84 -8.76
CA VAL A 102 0.45 2.98 -9.33
C VAL A 102 0.84 3.46 -10.73
N ASN A 103 -0.14 3.82 -11.59
CA ASN A 103 0.13 4.39 -12.91
C ASN A 103 0.89 5.73 -12.83
N ALA A 104 0.68 6.49 -11.78
CA ALA A 104 1.42 7.74 -11.54
C ALA A 104 2.82 7.52 -10.93
N GLY A 105 3.26 6.26 -10.73
CA GLY A 105 4.57 5.91 -10.20
C GLY A 105 4.63 5.79 -8.67
N PHE A 106 3.49 5.76 -8.00
CA PHE A 106 3.42 5.63 -6.54
C PHE A 106 3.03 4.20 -6.14
N PRO A 107 3.90 3.44 -5.46
CA PRO A 107 3.47 2.24 -4.75
C PRO A 107 2.39 2.58 -3.72
N VAL A 108 1.48 1.66 -3.46
CA VAL A 108 0.39 1.89 -2.52
C VAL A 108 0.45 0.87 -1.39
N MET A 109 0.69 1.35 -0.18
CA MET A 109 0.59 0.49 1.01
C MET A 109 -0.88 0.38 1.41
N ILE A 110 -1.34 -0.84 1.59
CA ILE A 110 -2.72 -1.13 1.95
C ILE A 110 -2.77 -1.96 3.22
N GLU A 111 -3.76 -1.69 4.06
CA GLU A 111 -4.16 -2.58 5.14
C GLU A 111 -5.38 -3.37 4.71
N LYS A 112 -5.32 -4.68 4.85
CA LYS A 112 -6.43 -5.59 4.58
C LYS A 112 -6.73 -6.44 5.81
N GLY A 113 -7.99 -6.87 5.96
CA GLY A 113 -8.35 -7.90 6.91
C GLY A 113 -7.73 -9.24 6.47
N PHE A 114 -7.13 -9.93 7.40
CA PHE A 114 -6.69 -11.29 7.24
C PHE A 114 -7.56 -12.17 8.14
N GLU A 115 -8.48 -12.91 7.56
CA GLU A 115 -9.14 -13.99 8.28
C GLU A 115 -8.24 -15.24 8.20
N PRO A 116 -7.55 -15.60 9.29
CA PRO A 116 -6.90 -16.89 9.33
C PRO A 116 -8.00 -17.94 9.22
N TYR A 117 -7.89 -18.80 8.23
CA TYR A 117 -8.84 -19.87 7.92
C TYR A 117 -9.50 -20.44 9.20
N SER A 118 -10.76 -20.10 9.37
CA SER A 118 -11.85 -20.80 10.05
C SER A 118 -11.68 -21.37 11.45
N LEU A 119 -10.56 -21.33 12.13
CA LEU A 119 -10.36 -22.07 13.38
C LEU A 119 -9.81 -21.25 14.54
N ARG A 120 -9.68 -19.93 14.42
CA ARG A 120 -9.27 -19.08 15.53
C ARG A 120 -10.38 -18.13 15.91
N SER A 121 -10.74 -18.19 17.18
CA SER A 121 -11.67 -17.29 17.86
C SER A 121 -11.14 -15.85 18.02
N ASP A 122 -10.04 -15.51 17.37
CA ASP A 122 -9.25 -14.34 17.71
C ASP A 122 -9.68 -13.08 16.93
N GLY A 123 -10.69 -13.19 16.07
CA GLY A 123 -11.28 -12.06 15.38
C GLY A 123 -10.47 -11.58 14.18
N TRP A 124 -10.77 -10.37 13.75
CA TRP A 124 -10.13 -9.70 12.62
C TRP A 124 -8.65 -9.39 12.91
N MET A 125 -7.77 -9.71 11.96
CA MET A 125 -6.37 -9.32 11.99
C MET A 125 -6.06 -8.44 10.79
N GLY A 126 -5.49 -7.27 11.04
CA GLY A 126 -4.93 -6.41 10.00
C GLY A 126 -3.61 -6.96 9.47
N HIS A 127 -3.41 -6.83 8.17
CA HIS A 127 -2.15 -7.16 7.51
C HIS A 127 -1.83 -6.16 6.41
N TYR A 128 -0.56 -5.75 6.31
CA TYR A 128 -0.11 -4.76 5.34
C TYR A 128 0.54 -5.42 4.13
N ASN A 129 0.18 -4.91 2.94
CA ASN A 129 0.83 -5.24 1.68
C ASN A 129 1.24 -3.96 0.94
N LEU A 130 2.27 -4.05 0.11
CA LEU A 130 2.72 -2.96 -0.75
C LEU A 130 2.41 -3.30 -2.21
N VAL A 131 1.40 -2.64 -2.78
CA VAL A 131 1.02 -2.77 -4.19
C VAL A 131 2.01 -2.00 -5.05
N VAL A 132 2.59 -2.67 -6.03
CA VAL A 132 3.59 -2.13 -6.96
C VAL A 132 3.20 -2.29 -8.42
N GLY A 133 2.07 -2.92 -8.72
CA GLY A 133 1.61 -3.13 -10.08
C GLY A 133 0.21 -3.67 -10.15
N TYR A 134 -0.35 -3.70 -11.35
CA TYR A 134 -1.62 -4.34 -11.67
C TYR A 134 -1.62 -4.82 -13.13
N ASP A 135 -2.51 -5.75 -13.42
CA ASP A 135 -2.77 -6.28 -14.75
C ASP A 135 -4.26 -6.60 -14.87
N ASP A 136 -4.95 -5.89 -15.76
CA ASP A 136 -6.39 -5.99 -15.97
C ASP A 136 -6.78 -7.21 -16.81
N GLU A 137 -5.85 -7.78 -17.58
CA GLU A 137 -6.14 -8.98 -18.38
C GLU A 137 -6.31 -10.21 -17.46
N ILE A 138 -5.53 -10.26 -16.39
CA ILE A 138 -5.59 -11.37 -15.41
C ILE A 138 -6.26 -10.95 -14.10
N GLU A 139 -6.71 -9.69 -13.98
CA GLU A 139 -7.42 -9.14 -12.81
C GLU A 139 -6.64 -9.27 -11.49
N TYR A 140 -5.34 -8.96 -11.50
CA TYR A 140 -4.47 -9.08 -10.34
C TYR A 140 -3.72 -7.79 -10.03
N PHE A 141 -3.46 -7.58 -8.74
CA PHE A 141 -2.42 -6.69 -8.28
C PHE A 141 -1.12 -7.46 -8.03
N THR A 142 0.00 -6.84 -8.39
CA THR A 142 1.32 -7.29 -7.94
C THR A 142 1.64 -6.58 -6.63
N ALA A 143 1.88 -7.34 -5.56
CA ALA A 143 2.15 -6.75 -4.25
C ALA A 143 3.27 -7.50 -3.51
N HIS A 144 4.02 -6.76 -2.68
CA HIS A 144 4.94 -7.34 -1.71
C HIS A 144 4.19 -7.65 -0.42
N ASP A 145 4.25 -8.91 0.00
CA ASP A 145 3.75 -9.38 1.28
C ASP A 145 4.91 -9.81 2.15
N SER A 146 5.12 -9.11 3.25
CA SER A 146 6.24 -9.36 4.17
C SER A 146 6.16 -10.69 4.92
N TYR A 147 4.98 -11.34 4.94
CA TYR A 147 4.74 -12.63 5.59
C TYR A 147 4.95 -13.82 4.67
N LEU A 148 4.51 -13.72 3.40
CA LEU A 148 4.52 -14.81 2.43
C LEU A 148 5.90 -14.98 1.75
N MET A 149 6.87 -15.46 2.48
CA MET A 149 8.25 -15.58 2.03
C MET A 149 8.57 -16.65 1.00
N SER A 150 7.77 -17.69 0.89
CA SER A 150 8.28 -18.95 0.38
C SER A 150 8.12 -19.14 -1.12
N TYR A 151 7.32 -18.33 -1.82
CA TYR A 151 6.97 -18.64 -3.20
C TYR A 151 7.16 -17.49 -4.20
N ALA A 152 7.40 -16.28 -3.74
CA ALA A 152 7.72 -15.17 -4.62
C ALA A 152 8.61 -14.17 -3.87
N PRO A 153 9.91 -14.17 -4.08
CA PRO A 153 10.80 -13.17 -3.48
C PRO A 153 10.43 -11.73 -3.90
N TRP A 154 9.48 -11.59 -4.80
CA TRP A 154 9.05 -10.35 -5.42
C TRP A 154 7.58 -10.01 -5.15
N GLY A 155 6.97 -10.60 -4.11
CA GLY A 155 5.58 -10.35 -3.79
C GLY A 155 4.62 -11.40 -4.36
N GLY A 156 3.43 -11.46 -3.80
CA GLY A 156 2.34 -12.29 -4.29
C GLY A 156 1.44 -11.53 -5.24
N GLN A 157 0.74 -12.25 -6.08
CA GLN A 157 -0.38 -11.70 -6.83
C GLN A 157 -1.64 -11.80 -5.97
N ILE A 158 -2.35 -10.69 -5.85
CA ILE A 158 -3.61 -10.62 -5.10
C ILE A 158 -4.72 -10.39 -6.12
N PRO A 159 -5.70 -11.30 -6.24
CA PRO A 159 -6.84 -11.09 -7.13
C PRO A 159 -7.55 -9.79 -6.81
N GLN A 160 -7.83 -8.98 -7.83
CA GLN A 160 -8.47 -7.67 -7.65
C GLN A 160 -9.87 -7.80 -7.02
N GLU A 161 -10.62 -8.82 -7.36
CA GLU A 161 -11.93 -9.10 -6.80
C GLU A 161 -11.94 -9.30 -5.27
N LEU A 162 -10.80 -9.72 -4.68
CA LEU A 162 -10.68 -9.85 -3.23
C LEU A 162 -10.61 -8.52 -2.51
N TRP A 163 -10.32 -7.43 -3.23
CA TRP A 163 -10.25 -6.08 -2.66
C TRP A 163 -11.62 -5.49 -2.38
N ASP A 164 -12.60 -5.79 -3.22
CA ASP A 164 -13.99 -5.34 -3.03
C ASP A 164 -14.64 -5.98 -1.80
N THR A 165 -14.04 -7.05 -1.30
CA THR A 165 -14.54 -7.82 -0.14
C THR A 165 -13.94 -7.33 1.19
N PHE A 166 -12.85 -6.53 1.15
CA PHE A 166 -12.06 -6.13 2.32
C PHE A 166 -12.03 -4.62 2.59
N ILE A 167 -12.87 -3.86 1.90
CA ILE A 167 -13.01 -2.40 2.10
C ILE A 167 -14.01 -2.08 3.20
#